data_e9bee39b0a70386a9e16bdadc5223203
#
_entry.id   e9bee39b0a70386a9e16bdadc5223203
#
_cell.length_a   1.000
_cell.length_b   1.000
_cell.length_c   1.000
_cell.angle_alpha   90.00
_cell.angle_beta   90.00
_cell.angle_gamma   90.00
#
_symmetry.space_group_name_H-M   'P 1'
#
loop_
_entity.id
_entity.type
_entity.pdbx_description
1 polymer ?
#
loop_
_entity_poly.entity_id
_entity_poly.type
_entity_poly.pdbx_seq_one_letter_code
_entity_poly.pdbx_strand_id
1 'polypeptide(L)'
;MTRYRWASLLGAAAIGVAMAIPSSFAAVDDKGFVIIHPNEIVYGPNPAGSGPDIAVIAGDPNKEGFYIIRARFKPGVMSQPHYHPGDRHVTVISGMWWAGRGAKFDPDSTTPLGPGSYMLHPAGEPHFDGAKDVETVVEIKGMGPAPSIPAGR
;
A
#
# COMPACT_ATOMS: atom_id res chain seq x y z
N MET A 1 -28.97 55.02 12.40
CA MET A 1 -28.32 54.07 13.38
C MET A 1 -28.39 52.68 12.77
N THR A 2 -27.32 52.21 12.07
CA THR A 2 -27.25 50.98 11.33
C THR A 2 -26.42 49.95 12.13
N ARG A 3 -27.05 48.87 12.58
CA ARG A 3 -26.44 47.83 13.37
C ARG A 3 -25.82 46.79 12.43
N TYR A 4 -24.50 46.66 12.39
CA TYR A 4 -23.79 45.57 11.72
C TYR A 4 -23.83 44.31 12.61
N ARG A 5 -24.40 43.22 12.06
CA ARG A 5 -24.38 41.87 12.66
C ARG A 5 -23.14 41.15 12.11
N TRP A 6 -22.23 40.82 12.98
CA TRP A 6 -21.09 39.93 12.67
C TRP A 6 -21.59 38.48 12.66
N ALA A 7 -21.49 37.83 11.52
CA ALA A 7 -21.72 36.39 11.39
C ALA A 7 -20.39 35.67 11.66
N SER A 8 -20.34 34.91 12.75
CA SER A 8 -19.20 34.06 13.11
C SER A 8 -19.24 32.81 12.24
N LEU A 9 -18.29 32.68 11.34
CA LEU A 9 -18.03 31.44 10.60
C LEU A 9 -17.28 30.47 11.52
N LEU A 10 -17.97 29.46 12.02
CA LEU A 10 -17.36 28.30 12.67
C LEU A 10 -16.75 27.40 11.60
N GLY A 11 -15.43 27.47 11.46
CA GLY A 11 -14.68 26.53 10.63
C GLY A 11 -14.66 25.16 11.28
N ALA A 12 -15.28 24.17 10.67
CA ALA A 12 -15.16 22.78 11.07
C ALA A 12 -13.76 22.26 10.67
N ALA A 13 -12.89 22.09 11.65
CA ALA A 13 -11.62 21.40 11.47
C ALA A 13 -11.91 19.90 11.31
N ALA A 14 -11.71 19.37 10.11
CA ALA A 14 -11.72 17.93 9.88
C ALA A 14 -10.48 17.33 10.53
N ILE A 15 -10.67 16.65 11.67
CA ILE A 15 -9.63 15.84 12.30
C ILE A 15 -9.49 14.57 11.46
N GLY A 16 -8.49 14.54 10.59
CA GLY A 16 -8.09 13.35 9.88
C GLY A 16 -7.54 12.32 10.89
N VAL A 17 -8.30 11.26 11.15
CA VAL A 17 -7.80 10.11 11.91
C VAL A 17 -6.81 9.38 11.01
N ALA A 18 -5.52 9.57 11.23
CA ALA A 18 -4.49 8.73 10.64
C ALA A 18 -4.64 7.32 11.24
N MET A 19 -5.16 6.37 10.46
CA MET A 19 -5.14 4.96 10.85
C MET A 19 -3.70 4.49 10.86
N ALA A 20 -3.17 4.17 12.03
CA ALA A 20 -1.86 3.57 12.17
C ALA A 20 -1.89 2.15 11.57
N ILE A 21 -1.00 1.86 10.62
CA ILE A 21 -0.77 0.50 10.15
C ILE A 21 -0.12 -0.26 11.31
N PRO A 22 -0.67 -1.40 11.76
CA PRO A 22 -0.03 -2.16 12.81
C PRO A 22 1.35 -2.64 12.34
N SER A 23 2.38 -2.34 13.11
CA SER A 23 3.72 -2.87 12.86
C SER A 23 3.78 -4.30 13.37
N SER A 24 4.35 -5.21 12.57
CA SER A 24 4.69 -6.55 13.04
C SER A 24 5.73 -6.42 14.14
N PHE A 25 5.49 -7.01 15.32
CA PHE A 25 6.46 -7.01 16.41
C PHE A 25 7.54 -8.04 16.11
N ALA A 26 8.69 -7.56 15.60
CA ALA A 26 9.88 -8.37 15.44
C ALA A 26 10.59 -8.52 16.79
N ALA A 27 10.99 -9.74 17.13
CA ALA A 27 11.96 -9.91 18.19
C ALA A 27 13.33 -9.45 17.68
N VAL A 28 13.93 -8.47 18.37
CA VAL A 28 15.28 -8.00 18.09
C VAL A 28 16.18 -8.60 19.17
N ASP A 29 17.20 -9.36 18.77
CA ASP A 29 18.16 -9.92 19.71
C ASP A 29 19.21 -8.89 20.18
N ASP A 30 20.07 -9.29 21.12
CA ASP A 30 21.12 -8.45 21.70
C ASP A 30 22.21 -8.01 20.69
N LYS A 31 22.22 -8.59 19.49
CA LYS A 31 23.15 -8.27 18.40
C LYS A 31 22.47 -7.51 17.25
N GLY A 32 21.16 -7.25 17.36
CA GLY A 32 20.39 -6.49 16.39
C GLY A 32 19.80 -7.32 15.25
N PHE A 33 19.82 -8.67 15.34
CA PHE A 33 19.11 -9.51 14.36
C PHE A 33 17.59 -9.41 14.58
N VAL A 34 16.85 -9.28 13.48
CA VAL A 34 15.38 -9.21 13.46
C VAL A 34 14.84 -10.47 12.79
N ILE A 35 14.01 -11.22 13.50
CA ILE A 35 13.34 -12.41 12.97
C ILE A 35 11.84 -12.21 13.09
N ILE A 36 11.12 -12.39 11.96
CA ILE A 36 9.66 -12.34 11.92
C ILE A 36 9.17 -13.59 11.22
N HIS A 37 8.47 -14.47 11.93
CA HIS A 37 7.86 -15.65 11.34
C HIS A 37 6.56 -15.27 10.60
N PRO A 38 6.14 -16.05 9.58
CA PRO A 38 4.93 -15.72 8.79
C PRO A 38 3.65 -15.56 9.63
N ASN A 39 3.52 -16.31 10.72
CA ASN A 39 2.39 -16.24 11.65
C ASN A 39 2.43 -15.05 12.62
N GLU A 40 3.54 -14.32 12.66
CA GLU A 40 3.71 -13.10 13.49
C GLU A 40 3.43 -11.83 12.69
N ILE A 41 3.23 -11.94 11.38
CA ILE A 41 2.96 -10.80 10.52
C ILE A 41 1.50 -10.35 10.71
N VAL A 42 1.34 -9.13 11.22
CA VAL A 42 0.03 -8.52 11.45
C VAL A 42 -0.35 -7.65 10.26
N TYR A 43 -1.39 -8.04 9.54
CA TYR A 43 -1.95 -7.26 8.44
C TYR A 43 -3.09 -6.38 8.96
N GLY A 44 -3.06 -5.10 8.60
CA GLY A 44 -4.12 -4.15 8.83
C GLY A 44 -4.79 -3.70 7.53
N PRO A 45 -5.95 -3.02 7.60
CA PRO A 45 -6.62 -2.51 6.43
C PRO A 45 -5.74 -1.49 5.70
N ASN A 46 -5.87 -1.42 4.37
CA ASN A 46 -5.17 -0.43 3.57
C ASN A 46 -5.62 0.98 3.97
N PRO A 47 -4.68 1.89 4.32
CA PRO A 47 -5.02 3.28 4.65
C PRO A 47 -5.76 4.04 3.54
N ALA A 48 -5.62 3.63 2.28
CA ALA A 48 -6.37 4.18 1.15
C ALA A 48 -7.85 3.73 1.13
N GLY A 49 -8.29 2.89 2.08
CA GLY A 49 -9.67 2.44 2.22
C GLY A 49 -10.10 1.34 1.24
N SER A 50 -9.25 0.97 0.29
CA SER A 50 -9.51 -0.10 -0.69
C SER A 50 -8.19 -0.79 -1.08
N GLY A 51 -8.30 -1.98 -1.68
CA GLY A 51 -7.13 -2.77 -2.08
C GLY A 51 -6.68 -3.78 -1.03
N PRO A 52 -5.40 -4.16 -1.00
CA PRO A 52 -4.90 -5.22 -0.12
C PRO A 52 -4.80 -4.76 1.34
N ASP A 53 -4.85 -5.72 2.26
CA ASP A 53 -4.40 -5.51 3.63
C ASP A 53 -2.86 -5.33 3.64
N ILE A 54 -2.33 -4.45 4.49
CA ILE A 54 -0.91 -4.09 4.53
C ILE A 54 -0.28 -4.48 5.87
N ALA A 55 0.93 -5.04 5.81
CA ALA A 55 1.80 -5.23 6.96
C ALA A 55 3.13 -4.51 6.74
N VAL A 56 3.60 -3.74 7.71
CA VAL A 56 4.95 -3.16 7.70
C VAL A 56 5.91 -4.20 8.27
N ILE A 57 6.92 -4.56 7.49
CA ILE A 57 7.98 -5.51 7.87
C ILE A 57 9.20 -4.77 8.38
N ALA A 58 9.59 -3.68 7.71
CA ALA A 58 10.70 -2.83 8.14
C ALA A 58 10.50 -1.40 7.64
N GLY A 59 11.04 -0.43 8.38
CA GLY A 59 10.93 0.99 8.05
C GLY A 59 9.51 1.54 8.19
N ASP A 60 9.27 2.67 7.53
CA ASP A 60 7.94 3.32 7.49
C ASP A 60 7.69 3.89 6.09
N PRO A 61 6.72 3.36 5.33
CA PRO A 61 6.45 3.82 3.96
C PRO A 61 5.97 5.28 3.89
N ASN A 62 5.63 5.90 5.02
CA ASN A 62 5.18 7.30 5.08
C ASN A 62 6.31 8.29 5.38
N LYS A 63 7.53 7.81 5.67
CA LYS A 63 8.70 8.62 6.03
C LYS A 63 9.83 8.42 5.04
N GLU A 64 10.77 9.35 5.05
CA GLU A 64 12.03 9.17 4.31
C GLU A 64 12.79 7.92 4.79
N GLY A 65 13.37 7.20 3.86
CA GLY A 65 14.17 6.01 4.11
C GLY A 65 13.62 4.74 3.48
N PHE A 66 14.39 3.67 3.63
CA PHE A 66 14.04 2.36 3.10
C PHE A 66 12.88 1.73 3.89
N TYR A 67 11.96 1.09 3.18
CA TYR A 67 10.87 0.33 3.78
C TYR A 67 10.68 -1.03 3.10
N ILE A 68 10.11 -1.96 3.87
CA ILE A 68 9.57 -3.23 3.38
C ILE A 68 8.14 -3.35 3.92
N ILE A 69 7.20 -3.59 3.01
CA ILE A 69 5.83 -3.94 3.37
C ILE A 69 5.43 -5.24 2.70
N ARG A 70 4.42 -5.92 3.24
CA ARG A 70 3.69 -6.98 2.54
C ARG A 70 2.26 -6.54 2.29
N ALA A 71 1.80 -6.78 1.08
CA ALA A 71 0.42 -6.55 0.66
C ALA A 71 -0.26 -7.91 0.48
N ARG A 72 -1.39 -8.12 1.17
CA ARG A 72 -2.19 -9.34 1.11
C ARG A 72 -3.51 -9.03 0.42
N PHE A 73 -3.67 -9.54 -0.77
CA PHE A 73 -4.89 -9.44 -1.57
C PHE A 73 -5.77 -10.65 -1.30
N LYS A 74 -6.99 -10.44 -0.81
CA LYS A 74 -8.02 -11.48 -0.75
C LYS A 74 -8.48 -11.82 -2.17
N PRO A 75 -9.05 -13.02 -2.42
CA PRO A 75 -9.62 -13.36 -3.72
C PRO A 75 -10.61 -12.29 -4.21
N GLY A 76 -10.48 -11.88 -5.46
CA GLY A 76 -11.29 -10.84 -6.09
C GLY A 76 -10.89 -9.40 -5.76
N VAL A 77 -9.89 -9.18 -4.91
CA VAL A 77 -9.44 -7.83 -4.54
C VAL A 77 -8.34 -7.37 -5.48
N MET A 78 -8.57 -6.24 -6.12
CA MET A 78 -7.58 -5.54 -6.96
C MET A 78 -7.53 -4.06 -6.59
N SER A 79 -6.33 -3.47 -6.67
CA SER A 79 -6.14 -2.01 -6.56
C SER A 79 -6.69 -1.31 -7.81
N GLN A 80 -7.18 -0.08 -7.64
CA GLN A 80 -7.49 0.78 -8.78
C GLN A 80 -6.21 1.39 -9.35
N PRO A 81 -6.21 1.87 -10.61
CA PRO A 81 -5.04 2.50 -11.20
C PRO A 81 -4.48 3.63 -10.34
N HIS A 82 -3.21 3.49 -10.01
CA HIS A 82 -2.48 4.44 -9.17
C HIS A 82 -0.98 4.42 -9.53
N TYR A 83 -0.23 5.37 -9.00
CA TYR A 83 1.21 5.42 -9.11
C TYR A 83 1.86 5.87 -7.80
N HIS A 84 3.17 5.72 -7.71
CA HIS A 84 3.98 6.16 -6.57
C HIS A 84 5.10 7.09 -7.03
N PRO A 85 5.55 8.04 -6.20
CA PRO A 85 6.60 8.99 -6.59
C PRO A 85 8.00 8.34 -6.72
N GLY A 86 8.21 7.17 -6.12
CA GLY A 86 9.45 6.40 -6.17
C GLY A 86 9.27 5.00 -6.72
N ASP A 87 10.36 4.41 -7.17
CA ASP A 87 10.41 3.01 -7.61
C ASP A 87 9.99 2.05 -6.51
N ARG A 88 9.21 1.03 -6.89
CA ARG A 88 8.81 -0.06 -5.99
C ARG A 88 9.19 -1.40 -6.58
N HIS A 89 9.96 -2.17 -5.81
CA HIS A 89 10.38 -3.52 -6.15
C HIS A 89 9.42 -4.53 -5.53
N VAL A 90 8.71 -5.27 -6.36
CA VAL A 90 7.66 -6.20 -5.94
C VAL A 90 8.11 -7.64 -6.18
N THR A 91 8.01 -8.48 -5.16
CA THR A 91 8.27 -9.93 -5.26
C THR A 91 7.04 -10.68 -4.81
N VAL A 92 6.57 -11.63 -5.60
CA VAL A 92 5.45 -12.50 -5.24
C VAL A 92 5.90 -13.53 -4.22
N ILE A 93 5.26 -13.57 -3.06
CA ILE A 93 5.54 -14.53 -1.98
C ILE A 93 4.65 -15.76 -2.11
N SER A 94 3.35 -15.57 -2.34
CA SER A 94 2.39 -16.67 -2.48
C SER A 94 1.19 -16.27 -3.35
N GLY A 95 0.46 -17.24 -3.84
CA GLY A 95 -0.71 -17.04 -4.69
C GLY A 95 -0.37 -16.73 -6.14
N MET A 96 -1.26 -16.05 -6.84
CA MET A 96 -1.09 -15.58 -8.22
C MET A 96 -1.40 -14.09 -8.26
N TRP A 97 -0.36 -13.28 -8.46
CA TRP A 97 -0.49 -11.83 -8.55
C TRP A 97 -0.76 -11.41 -10.00
N TRP A 98 -1.85 -10.69 -10.20
CA TRP A 98 -2.27 -10.19 -11.50
C TRP A 98 -1.90 -8.71 -11.60
N ALA A 99 -0.88 -8.40 -12.43
CA ALA A 99 -0.31 -7.07 -12.57
C ALA A 99 -0.68 -6.44 -13.91
N GLY A 100 -1.33 -5.28 -13.86
CA GLY A 100 -1.71 -4.46 -15.01
C GLY A 100 -0.95 -3.14 -15.04
N ARG A 101 -0.86 -2.53 -16.22
CA ARG A 101 -0.14 -1.27 -16.48
C ARG A 101 -1.06 -0.25 -17.13
N GLY A 102 -0.84 1.03 -16.81
CA GLY A 102 -1.60 2.15 -17.35
C GLY A 102 -2.68 2.68 -16.42
N ALA A 103 -3.27 3.81 -16.80
CA ALA A 103 -4.26 4.54 -16.01
C ALA A 103 -5.70 4.01 -16.18
N LYS A 104 -5.95 3.11 -17.12
CA LYS A 104 -7.26 2.50 -17.34
C LYS A 104 -7.31 1.16 -16.61
N PHE A 105 -8.29 0.99 -15.72
CA PHE A 105 -8.54 -0.30 -15.08
C PHE A 105 -9.08 -1.32 -16.08
N ASP A 106 -8.30 -2.38 -16.32
CA ASP A 106 -8.63 -3.46 -17.23
C ASP A 106 -8.07 -4.79 -16.69
N PRO A 107 -8.83 -5.49 -15.82
CA PRO A 107 -8.39 -6.75 -15.22
C PRO A 107 -8.05 -7.85 -16.24
N ASP A 108 -8.59 -7.78 -17.46
CA ASP A 108 -8.35 -8.78 -18.50
C ASP A 108 -7.00 -8.57 -19.20
N SER A 109 -6.44 -7.36 -19.11
CA SER A 109 -5.11 -7.02 -19.66
C SER A 109 -3.95 -7.30 -18.68
N THR A 110 -4.21 -7.97 -17.55
CA THR A 110 -3.20 -8.24 -16.52
C THR A 110 -2.31 -9.43 -16.87
N THR A 111 -1.04 -9.37 -16.42
CA THR A 111 -0.09 -10.47 -16.50
C THR A 111 -0.10 -11.28 -15.19
N PRO A 112 -0.30 -12.61 -15.24
CA PRO A 112 -0.20 -13.46 -14.05
C PRO A 112 1.26 -13.69 -13.66
N LEU A 113 1.56 -13.49 -12.38
CA LEU A 113 2.89 -13.65 -11.79
C LEU A 113 2.80 -14.56 -10.57
N GLY A 114 3.43 -15.73 -10.64
CA GLY A 114 3.47 -16.71 -9.55
C GLY A 114 4.56 -16.44 -8.53
N PRO A 115 4.65 -17.25 -7.46
CA PRO A 115 5.66 -17.10 -6.40
C PRO A 115 7.09 -17.09 -6.94
N GLY A 116 7.92 -16.16 -6.41
CA GLY A 116 9.28 -15.91 -6.88
C GLY A 116 9.38 -14.94 -8.06
N SER A 117 8.26 -14.59 -8.71
CA SER A 117 8.28 -13.56 -9.75
C SER A 117 8.61 -12.19 -9.17
N TYR A 118 9.25 -11.37 -10.00
CA TYR A 118 9.63 -9.99 -9.68
C TYR A 118 9.06 -9.02 -10.70
N MET A 119 8.62 -7.85 -10.24
CA MET A 119 8.23 -6.72 -11.07
C MET A 119 8.72 -5.40 -10.45
N LEU A 120 9.24 -4.51 -11.28
CA LEU A 120 9.48 -3.12 -10.93
C LEU A 120 8.24 -2.29 -11.30
N HIS A 121 7.74 -1.51 -10.35
CA HIS A 121 6.86 -0.37 -10.60
C HIS A 121 7.72 0.90 -10.65
N PRO A 122 7.99 1.47 -11.83
CA PRO A 122 8.79 2.68 -11.94
C PRO A 122 8.08 3.88 -11.33
N ALA A 123 8.85 4.84 -10.85
CA ALA A 123 8.35 6.09 -10.32
C ALA A 123 7.42 6.79 -11.32
N GLY A 124 6.25 7.22 -10.88
CA GLY A 124 5.26 7.95 -11.68
C GLY A 124 4.46 7.10 -12.68
N GLU A 125 4.79 5.82 -12.88
CA GLU A 125 4.11 4.98 -13.87
C GLU A 125 2.83 4.36 -13.31
N PRO A 126 1.66 4.63 -13.92
CA PRO A 126 0.39 4.08 -13.49
C PRO A 126 0.32 2.56 -13.64
N HIS A 127 -0.21 1.90 -12.61
CA HIS A 127 -0.43 0.46 -12.57
C HIS A 127 -1.65 0.12 -11.71
N PHE A 128 -2.11 -1.11 -11.84
CA PHE A 128 -3.15 -1.73 -11.00
C PHE A 128 -2.82 -3.21 -10.86
N ASP A 129 -3.17 -3.81 -9.74
CA ASP A 129 -2.76 -5.17 -9.44
C ASP A 129 -3.64 -5.81 -8.39
N GLY A 130 -3.55 -7.12 -8.24
CA GLY A 130 -4.32 -7.82 -7.22
C GLY A 130 -4.40 -9.32 -7.38
N ALA A 131 -5.41 -9.90 -6.76
CA ALA A 131 -5.74 -11.31 -6.80
C ALA A 131 -7.09 -11.54 -7.48
N LYS A 132 -7.18 -12.55 -8.35
CA LYS A 132 -8.47 -13.00 -8.92
C LYS A 132 -9.08 -14.10 -8.05
N ASP A 133 -8.55 -15.28 -8.11
CA ASP A 133 -9.22 -16.48 -7.55
C ASP A 133 -8.64 -16.95 -6.23
N VAL A 134 -7.37 -16.64 -5.95
CA VAL A 134 -6.66 -17.11 -4.76
C VAL A 134 -6.03 -15.95 -3.99
N GLU A 135 -5.99 -16.07 -2.64
CA GLU A 135 -5.27 -15.10 -1.83
C GLU A 135 -3.81 -15.00 -2.27
N THR A 136 -3.34 -13.78 -2.40
CA THR A 136 -2.00 -13.50 -2.91
C THR A 136 -1.26 -12.55 -1.97
N VAL A 137 -0.02 -12.87 -1.68
CA VAL A 137 0.87 -12.04 -0.89
C VAL A 137 2.07 -11.61 -1.75
N VAL A 138 2.32 -10.31 -1.79
CA VAL A 138 3.53 -9.75 -2.39
C VAL A 138 4.33 -8.98 -1.35
N GLU A 139 5.65 -8.99 -1.48
CA GLU A 139 6.56 -8.14 -0.70
C GLU A 139 7.01 -6.97 -1.56
N ILE A 140 6.90 -5.78 -1.02
CA ILE A 140 7.17 -4.52 -1.71
C ILE A 140 8.26 -3.77 -0.96
N LYS A 141 9.30 -3.37 -1.68
CA LYS A 141 10.44 -2.60 -1.16
C LYS A 141 10.57 -1.29 -1.92
N GLY A 142 10.97 -0.25 -1.24
CA GLY A 142 11.18 1.07 -1.86
C GLY A 142 11.78 2.07 -0.90
N MET A 143 11.88 3.30 -1.38
CA MET A 143 12.23 4.47 -0.57
C MET A 143 10.97 5.29 -0.32
N GLY A 144 10.71 5.61 0.94
CA GLY A 144 9.60 6.47 1.33
C GLY A 144 9.97 7.97 1.30
N PRO A 145 8.97 8.85 1.35
CA PRO A 145 7.54 8.56 1.46
C PRO A 145 6.95 8.01 0.15
N ALA A 146 6.09 6.99 0.26
CA ALA A 146 5.53 6.28 -0.88
C ALA A 146 3.98 6.32 -0.89
N PRO A 147 3.36 7.50 -0.98
CA PRO A 147 1.91 7.61 -1.08
C PRO A 147 1.41 6.93 -2.36
N SER A 148 0.20 6.37 -2.29
CA SER A 148 -0.54 5.91 -3.45
C SER A 148 -1.33 7.09 -4.04
N ILE A 149 -1.04 7.45 -5.29
CA ILE A 149 -1.65 8.59 -5.97
C ILE A 149 -2.56 8.03 -7.06
N PRO A 150 -3.89 8.31 -7.03
CA PRO A 150 -4.81 7.82 -8.05
C PRO A 150 -4.37 8.26 -9.46
N ALA A 151 -4.36 7.34 -10.42
CA ALA A 151 -4.05 7.61 -11.81
C ALA A 151 -5.34 7.74 -12.61
N GLY A 152 -5.67 8.95 -13.01
CA GLY A 152 -6.78 9.24 -13.91
C GLY A 152 -8.13 9.45 -13.19
N ARG A 153 -8.70 10.57 -13.42
CA ARG A 153 -10.14 10.82 -13.53
C ARG A 153 -10.43 11.33 -14.93
#